data_9dfb4527fd9fd4c4ce10478923422666
#
_entry.id   9dfb4527fd9fd4c4ce10478923422666
#
_cell.length_a   1.000
_cell.length_b   1.000
_cell.length_c   1.000
_cell.angle_alpha   90.00
_cell.angle_beta   90.00
_cell.angle_gamma   90.00
#
_symmetry.space_group_name_H-M   'P 1'
#
loop_
_entity.id
_entity.type
_entity.pdbx_description
1 polymer ?
#
loop_
_entity_poly.entity_id
_entity_poly.type
_entity_poly.pdbx_seq_one_letter_code
_entity_poly.pdbx_strand_id
1 'polypeptide(L)'
;MPAHFPDPSRRPVRPCRTGSSMSSTSSSMWGGRFSEATDQFVAEFTASVQFDQRMYRQDIRGSIAHATMLARVGVLSTEDRDLIVDGLGQILAEIEAGQFEWRVDLEDVHMNIEHRLTERIGIAGKRLHTGRSRNDQVATDIRLYLRDEIDAIRAELKRLLTGLIDLAEREADTIMPGFTHLQTAQPVTFGHHLLAWFENLKRDDERLTDLRRRVNRMPLGSAALAGTTYPIDRRITAELLGFEAISENSLDAVSDRDFAIEFTAAASLIMMHLSRFSEELVLWASAQFQFVDLPDRFCTGSSIMPQKKNPDVPELVRGKSGRVFGHLMALLTLMKGQPLAYNKDNQEDKEPLFDAVDTVRGSLRAFADMVPALQPRRDVMREAARRGFATATDLADYLVKRGMPFRDAHEVVGKAVGYGVQSGKDLADMSLAELQQFSDVIADDVFAVLTLEGSVNARDHIGGTAPAQVRAAVLRARDRIA
;
A
#
# COMPACT_ATOMS: atom_id res chain seq x y z
N MET A 1 9.55 -42.95 -32.73
CA MET A 1 10.90 -42.57 -32.24
C MET A 1 10.73 -41.53 -31.20
N PRO A 2 11.08 -41.79 -29.92
CA PRO A 2 10.96 -40.77 -28.85
C PRO A 2 12.20 -39.90 -28.85
N ALA A 3 11.98 -38.60 -28.74
CA ALA A 3 13.01 -37.57 -28.63
C ALA A 3 13.72 -37.66 -27.27
N HIS A 4 15.03 -37.75 -27.31
CA HIS A 4 15.90 -37.71 -26.13
C HIS A 4 16.10 -36.26 -25.70
N PHE A 5 15.67 -35.93 -24.47
CA PHE A 5 16.07 -34.68 -23.82
C PHE A 5 17.36 -34.92 -23.00
N PRO A 6 18.38 -34.03 -23.07
CA PRO A 6 19.60 -34.19 -22.31
C PRO A 6 19.42 -33.82 -20.83
N ASP A 7 20.01 -34.61 -19.97
CA ASP A 7 20.10 -34.47 -18.51
C ASP A 7 20.91 -33.21 -18.10
N PRO A 8 20.41 -32.27 -17.34
CA PRO A 8 21.08 -31.03 -16.93
C PRO A 8 22.13 -31.18 -15.82
N SER A 9 22.41 -32.41 -15.31
CA SER A 9 23.29 -32.62 -14.16
C SER A 9 24.79 -32.77 -14.45
N ARG A 10 25.24 -32.62 -15.69
CA ARG A 10 26.68 -32.73 -16.05
C ARG A 10 27.29 -31.43 -16.52
N ARG A 11 27.74 -30.57 -15.59
CA ARG A 11 28.75 -29.56 -15.88
C ARG A 11 30.16 -30.10 -15.57
N PRO A 12 31.15 -29.86 -16.44
CA PRO A 12 32.51 -30.34 -16.19
C PRO A 12 33.21 -29.51 -15.12
N VAL A 13 33.75 -30.19 -14.11
CA VAL A 13 34.56 -29.59 -13.05
C VAL A 13 35.93 -29.21 -13.67
N ARG A 14 36.27 -27.92 -13.60
CA ARG A 14 37.66 -27.46 -13.96
C ARG A 14 38.61 -27.76 -12.77
N PRO A 15 39.83 -28.20 -13.01
CA PRO A 15 40.78 -28.49 -11.94
C PRO A 15 41.26 -27.21 -11.25
N CYS A 16 41.24 -27.25 -9.92
CA CYS A 16 41.72 -26.21 -9.02
C CYS A 16 43.25 -26.05 -9.17
N ARG A 17 43.73 -24.83 -9.46
CA ARG A 17 45.15 -24.48 -9.36
C ARG A 17 45.48 -24.29 -7.87
N THR A 18 46.40 -25.09 -7.37
CA THR A 18 47.05 -24.91 -6.06
C THR A 18 47.93 -23.67 -6.10
N GLY A 19 47.43 -22.58 -5.51
CA GLY A 19 48.21 -21.37 -5.23
C GLY A 19 48.40 -21.26 -3.70
N SER A 20 49.65 -21.04 -3.33
CA SER A 20 50.20 -20.99 -1.96
C SER A 20 49.36 -20.15 -1.01
N SER A 21 49.10 -20.73 0.16
CA SER A 21 48.47 -20.12 1.31
C SER A 21 49.31 -18.96 1.85
N MET A 22 48.82 -17.73 1.70
CA MET A 22 49.09 -16.67 2.68
C MET A 22 47.94 -16.71 3.67
N SER A 23 48.21 -17.15 4.90
CA SER A 23 47.32 -17.08 6.03
C SER A 23 47.10 -15.61 6.41
N SER A 24 46.06 -15.01 5.86
CA SER A 24 45.46 -13.81 6.48
C SER A 24 44.64 -14.27 7.67
N THR A 25 45.15 -14.07 8.87
CA THR A 25 44.38 -14.19 10.10
C THR A 25 43.28 -13.11 10.05
N SER A 26 42.09 -13.48 9.56
CA SER A 26 40.90 -12.71 9.78
C SER A 26 40.61 -12.80 11.29
N SER A 27 40.92 -11.77 12.06
CA SER A 27 40.45 -11.67 13.44
C SER A 27 38.93 -11.59 13.38
N SER A 28 38.26 -12.69 13.81
CA SER A 28 36.80 -12.67 13.98
C SER A 28 36.45 -11.56 14.96
N MET A 29 35.52 -10.66 14.60
CA MET A 29 35.07 -9.57 15.49
C MET A 29 34.47 -10.07 16.83
N TRP A 30 34.19 -11.36 16.96
CA TRP A 30 33.66 -12.05 18.14
C TRP A 30 34.75 -12.86 18.88
N GLY A 31 36.02 -12.53 18.73
CA GLY A 31 37.20 -13.36 19.01
C GLY A 31 37.53 -13.71 20.46
N GLY A 32 36.77 -13.29 21.47
CA GLY A 32 37.21 -13.52 22.87
C GLY A 32 36.87 -14.89 23.45
N ARG A 33 35.75 -15.50 23.06
CA ARG A 33 35.23 -16.74 23.63
C ARG A 33 35.33 -17.94 22.67
N PHE A 34 35.30 -17.68 21.38
CA PHE A 34 35.24 -18.73 20.36
C PHE A 34 36.63 -19.20 20.00
N SER A 35 36.82 -20.52 19.94
CA SER A 35 38.08 -21.19 19.58
C SER A 35 38.19 -21.48 18.09
N GLU A 36 37.10 -21.35 17.34
CA GLU A 36 37.03 -21.63 15.91
C GLU A 36 36.44 -20.43 15.16
N ALA A 37 36.85 -20.27 13.90
CA ALA A 37 36.22 -19.29 13.00
C ALA A 37 34.81 -19.75 12.61
N THR A 38 33.90 -18.79 12.36
CA THR A 38 32.56 -19.10 11.84
C THR A 38 32.69 -19.78 10.49
N ASP A 39 31.94 -20.86 10.27
CA ASP A 39 31.84 -21.55 8.99
C ASP A 39 31.34 -20.59 7.90
N GLN A 40 31.92 -20.68 6.70
CA GLN A 40 31.62 -19.75 5.60
C GLN A 40 30.13 -19.81 5.22
N PHE A 41 29.54 -21.01 5.12
CA PHE A 41 28.11 -21.15 4.81
C PHE A 41 27.24 -20.55 5.91
N VAL A 42 27.61 -20.73 7.17
CA VAL A 42 26.88 -20.14 8.32
C VAL A 42 26.94 -18.60 8.24
N ALA A 43 28.10 -18.04 7.93
CA ALA A 43 28.26 -16.59 7.76
C ALA A 43 27.36 -16.05 6.63
N GLU A 44 27.32 -16.73 5.48
CA GLU A 44 26.46 -16.39 4.34
C GLU A 44 24.97 -16.56 4.67
N PHE A 45 24.62 -17.66 5.37
CA PHE A 45 23.23 -17.97 5.75
C PHE A 45 22.65 -17.02 6.79
N THR A 46 23.48 -16.48 7.67
CA THR A 46 23.03 -15.56 8.74
C THR A 46 23.16 -14.09 8.36
N ALA A 47 23.80 -13.77 7.24
CA ALA A 47 23.94 -12.39 6.77
C ALA A 47 22.61 -11.81 6.28
N SER A 48 22.43 -10.52 6.50
CA SER A 48 21.23 -9.76 6.11
C SER A 48 21.52 -8.56 5.19
N VAL A 49 22.81 -8.28 4.94
CA VAL A 49 23.21 -7.10 4.16
C VAL A 49 22.59 -7.05 2.77
N GLN A 50 22.25 -8.21 2.16
CA GLN A 50 21.64 -8.27 0.85
C GLN A 50 20.28 -7.54 0.77
N PHE A 51 19.55 -7.47 1.87
CA PHE A 51 18.26 -6.79 1.93
C PHE A 51 18.22 -5.61 2.90
N ASP A 52 18.96 -5.64 4.03
CA ASP A 52 18.91 -4.58 5.03
C ASP A 52 19.76 -3.36 4.67
N GLN A 53 20.68 -3.48 3.69
CA GLN A 53 21.43 -2.33 3.15
C GLN A 53 20.52 -1.17 2.73
N ARG A 54 19.25 -1.40 2.41
CA ARG A 54 18.30 -0.33 2.07
C ARG A 54 18.01 0.64 3.22
N MET A 55 18.33 0.27 4.47
CA MET A 55 18.20 1.12 5.65
C MET A 55 19.44 1.97 5.94
N TYR A 56 20.43 2.03 5.06
CA TYR A 56 21.69 2.76 5.31
C TYR A 56 21.49 4.22 5.74
N ARG A 57 20.47 4.90 5.19
CA ARG A 57 20.15 6.30 5.57
C ARG A 57 19.67 6.40 7.00
N GLN A 58 18.85 5.45 7.42
CA GLN A 58 18.30 5.39 8.78
C GLN A 58 19.39 5.04 9.79
N ASP A 59 20.23 4.06 9.46
CA ASP A 59 21.38 3.70 10.32
C ASP A 59 22.34 4.86 10.52
N ILE A 60 22.72 5.55 9.45
CA ILE A 60 23.60 6.73 9.53
C ILE A 60 22.96 7.84 10.35
N ARG A 61 21.68 8.16 10.14
CA ARG A 61 20.94 9.15 10.94
C ARG A 61 20.89 8.77 12.42
N GLY A 62 20.57 7.51 12.71
CA GLY A 62 20.55 6.96 14.07
C GLY A 62 21.91 7.05 14.75
N SER A 63 22.97 6.70 14.03
CA SER A 63 24.35 6.73 14.50
C SER A 63 24.85 8.17 14.76
N ILE A 64 24.53 9.13 13.90
CA ILE A 64 24.84 10.56 14.10
C ILE A 64 24.14 11.10 15.36
N ALA A 65 22.85 10.78 15.52
CA ALA A 65 22.08 11.22 16.69
C ALA A 65 22.63 10.61 17.99
N HIS A 66 23.00 9.32 17.95
CA HIS A 66 23.61 8.62 19.09
C HIS A 66 24.96 9.23 19.48
N ALA A 67 25.89 9.42 18.54
CA ALA A 67 27.18 10.05 18.79
C ALA A 67 27.03 11.48 19.36
N THR A 68 26.09 12.24 18.81
CA THR A 68 25.78 13.60 19.27
C THR A 68 25.27 13.60 20.70
N MET A 69 24.39 12.68 21.05
CA MET A 69 23.89 12.52 22.43
C MET A 69 25.01 12.12 23.37
N LEU A 70 25.84 11.12 23.01
CA LEU A 70 26.97 10.68 23.84
C LEU A 70 27.96 11.81 24.14
N ALA A 71 28.22 12.69 23.18
CA ALA A 71 29.06 13.86 23.40
C ALA A 71 28.40 14.89 24.35
N ARG A 72 27.09 15.14 24.18
CA ARG A 72 26.35 16.07 25.07
C ARG A 72 26.32 15.62 26.53
N VAL A 73 26.32 14.31 26.77
CA VAL A 73 26.36 13.76 28.15
C VAL A 73 27.78 13.45 28.64
N GLY A 74 28.82 13.81 27.89
CA GLY A 74 30.22 13.67 28.28
C GLY A 74 30.81 12.26 28.19
N VAL A 75 30.15 11.33 27.47
CA VAL A 75 30.66 9.97 27.23
C VAL A 75 31.63 9.94 26.05
N LEU A 76 31.39 10.75 25.02
CA LEU A 76 32.35 11.01 23.94
C LEU A 76 32.93 12.42 24.07
N SER A 77 34.14 12.61 23.56
CA SER A 77 34.68 13.96 23.36
C SER A 77 33.96 14.63 22.15
N THR A 78 34.02 15.96 22.12
CA THR A 78 33.48 16.72 20.97
C THR A 78 34.25 16.39 19.69
N GLU A 79 35.56 16.18 19.79
CA GLU A 79 36.45 15.83 18.69
C GLU A 79 36.08 14.46 18.11
N ASP A 80 35.87 13.44 18.93
CA ASP A 80 35.42 12.11 18.49
C ASP A 80 34.05 12.20 17.83
N ARG A 81 33.10 12.96 18.40
CA ARG A 81 31.76 13.18 17.81
C ARG A 81 31.88 13.81 16.43
N ASP A 82 32.69 14.86 16.26
CA ASP A 82 32.86 15.56 14.98
C ASP A 82 33.46 14.65 13.93
N LEU A 83 34.49 13.87 14.26
CA LEU A 83 35.07 12.86 13.37
C LEU A 83 34.04 11.81 12.97
N ILE A 84 33.21 11.32 13.89
CA ILE A 84 32.18 10.33 13.60
C ILE A 84 31.11 10.91 12.65
N VAL A 85 30.62 12.12 12.94
CA VAL A 85 29.58 12.78 12.14
C VAL A 85 30.07 13.04 10.70
N ASP A 86 31.28 13.58 10.56
CA ASP A 86 31.89 13.85 9.26
C ASP A 86 32.16 12.54 8.49
N GLY A 87 32.71 11.53 9.19
CA GLY A 87 32.95 10.21 8.59
C GLY A 87 31.69 9.52 8.10
N LEU A 88 30.60 9.55 8.87
CA LEU A 88 29.30 9.02 8.47
C LEU A 88 28.70 9.81 7.30
N GLY A 89 28.86 11.12 7.26
CA GLY A 89 28.44 11.96 6.13
C GLY A 89 29.17 11.59 4.83
N GLN A 90 30.49 11.31 4.91
CA GLN A 90 31.26 10.85 3.76
C GLN A 90 30.85 9.45 3.30
N ILE A 91 30.55 8.52 4.23
CA ILE A 91 30.06 7.17 3.90
C ILE A 91 28.69 7.26 3.22
N LEU A 92 27.79 8.13 3.72
CA LEU A 92 26.52 8.39 3.05
C LEU A 92 26.71 8.79 1.58
N ALA A 93 27.62 9.73 1.34
CA ALA A 93 27.92 10.18 -0.02
C ALA A 93 28.51 9.07 -0.89
N GLU A 94 29.37 8.19 -0.35
CA GLU A 94 29.90 7.02 -1.06
C GLU A 94 28.79 6.03 -1.46
N ILE A 95 27.85 5.74 -0.55
CA ILE A 95 26.75 4.84 -0.81
C ILE A 95 25.85 5.42 -1.92
N GLU A 96 25.52 6.72 -1.83
CA GLU A 96 24.68 7.41 -2.81
C GLU A 96 25.33 7.53 -4.19
N ALA A 97 26.67 7.60 -4.24
CA ALA A 97 27.43 7.57 -5.48
C ALA A 97 27.64 6.14 -6.05
N GLY A 98 27.18 5.09 -5.37
CA GLY A 98 27.39 3.70 -5.77
C GLY A 98 28.83 3.24 -5.65
N GLN A 99 29.63 3.89 -4.79
CA GLN A 99 31.07 3.61 -4.59
C GLN A 99 31.34 2.79 -3.33
N PHE A 100 30.32 2.50 -2.54
CA PHE A 100 30.42 1.72 -1.31
C PHE A 100 30.27 0.22 -1.65
N GLU A 101 31.22 -0.61 -1.18
CA GLU A 101 31.17 -2.04 -1.33
C GLU A 101 30.53 -2.69 -0.11
N TRP A 102 29.38 -3.35 -0.34
CA TRP A 102 28.68 -4.14 0.68
C TRP A 102 29.30 -5.53 0.78
N ARG A 103 29.71 -5.91 1.98
CA ARG A 103 30.41 -7.15 2.27
C ARG A 103 29.54 -8.09 3.10
N VAL A 104 29.35 -9.32 2.61
CA VAL A 104 28.54 -10.36 3.28
C VAL A 104 29.23 -10.86 4.56
N ASP A 105 30.55 -10.90 4.57
CA ASP A 105 31.35 -11.31 5.75
C ASP A 105 31.28 -10.29 6.91
N LEU A 106 30.68 -9.12 6.68
CA LEU A 106 30.34 -8.11 7.69
C LEU A 106 28.85 -8.17 8.10
N GLU A 107 28.16 -9.25 7.83
CA GLU A 107 26.83 -9.64 8.29
C GLU A 107 25.70 -8.70 7.85
N ASP A 108 25.66 -7.44 8.32
CA ASP A 108 24.54 -6.52 8.19
C ASP A 108 24.96 -5.10 7.75
N VAL A 109 23.99 -4.25 7.46
CA VAL A 109 24.21 -2.84 7.08
C VAL A 109 25.01 -2.09 8.12
N HIS A 110 24.73 -2.34 9.39
CA HIS A 110 25.33 -1.64 10.53
C HIS A 110 26.82 -1.94 10.65
N MET A 111 27.19 -3.21 10.55
CA MET A 111 28.58 -3.68 10.61
C MET A 111 29.39 -3.17 9.42
N ASN A 112 28.80 -3.16 8.23
CA ASN A 112 29.45 -2.63 7.03
C ASN A 112 29.76 -1.11 7.21
N ILE A 113 28.83 -0.33 7.70
CA ILE A 113 29.01 1.11 7.94
C ILE A 113 30.02 1.35 9.08
N GLU A 114 29.91 0.62 10.21
CA GLU A 114 30.81 0.75 11.34
C GLU A 114 32.27 0.36 10.99
N HIS A 115 32.43 -0.70 10.22
CA HIS A 115 33.74 -1.12 9.71
C HIS A 115 34.37 -0.03 8.81
N ARG A 116 33.61 0.47 7.85
CA ARG A 116 34.07 1.54 6.95
C ARG A 116 34.41 2.83 7.70
N LEU A 117 33.61 3.18 8.71
CA LEU A 117 33.89 4.31 9.59
C LEU A 117 35.19 4.10 10.34
N THR A 118 35.42 2.92 10.92
CA THR A 118 36.64 2.58 11.64
C THR A 118 37.88 2.62 10.75
N GLU A 119 37.78 2.15 9.50
CA GLU A 119 38.88 2.29 8.51
C GLU A 119 39.26 3.75 8.26
N ARG A 120 38.28 4.65 8.25
CA ARG A 120 38.49 6.09 7.97
C ARG A 120 39.06 6.88 9.15
N ILE A 121 38.49 6.68 10.33
CA ILE A 121 38.73 7.54 11.48
C ILE A 121 39.36 6.80 12.67
N GLY A 122 39.72 5.53 12.52
CA GLY A 122 40.44 4.75 13.50
C GLY A 122 39.70 4.55 14.81
N ILE A 123 40.34 4.86 15.94
CA ILE A 123 39.80 4.61 17.29
C ILE A 123 38.47 5.35 17.56
N ALA A 124 38.28 6.54 17.00
CA ALA A 124 37.04 7.30 17.16
C ALA A 124 35.83 6.50 16.61
N GLY A 125 36.01 5.83 15.48
CA GLY A 125 34.95 4.97 14.88
C GLY A 125 34.54 3.83 15.81
N LYS A 126 35.49 3.20 16.50
CA LYS A 126 35.20 2.12 17.47
C LYS A 126 34.40 2.58 18.70
N ARG A 127 34.41 3.87 19.01
CA ARG A 127 33.68 4.44 20.15
C ARG A 127 32.19 4.67 19.83
N LEU A 128 31.80 4.66 18.58
CA LEU A 128 30.40 4.87 18.16
C LEU A 128 29.44 3.87 18.82
N HIS A 129 29.86 2.62 19.02
CA HIS A 129 29.01 1.56 19.57
C HIS A 129 28.80 1.65 21.10
N THR A 130 29.43 2.62 21.79
CA THR A 130 29.35 2.79 23.25
C THR A 130 27.90 2.98 23.70
N GLY A 131 27.45 2.16 24.66
CA GLY A 131 26.10 2.24 25.24
C GLY A 131 24.96 1.84 24.31
N ARG A 132 25.25 1.18 23.20
CA ARG A 132 24.29 0.71 22.19
C ARG A 132 24.44 -0.80 21.95
N SER A 133 23.37 -1.45 21.51
CA SER A 133 23.37 -2.81 20.99
C SER A 133 22.87 -2.81 19.54
N ARG A 134 23.17 -3.88 18.82
CA ARG A 134 22.56 -4.12 17.52
C ARG A 134 21.04 -4.19 17.61
N ASN A 135 20.51 -4.70 18.75
CA ASN A 135 19.07 -4.88 18.95
C ASN A 135 18.28 -3.57 18.97
N ASP A 136 18.71 -2.57 19.72
CA ASP A 136 18.02 -1.26 19.74
C ASP A 136 18.33 -0.42 18.51
N GLN A 137 19.49 -0.61 17.90
CA GLN A 137 19.88 0.02 16.63
C GLN A 137 18.93 -0.41 15.50
N VAL A 138 18.80 -1.72 15.23
CA VAL A 138 17.93 -2.24 14.15
C VAL A 138 16.46 -1.90 14.41
N ALA A 139 15.99 -1.97 15.66
CA ALA A 139 14.63 -1.58 16.01
C ALA A 139 14.34 -0.11 15.71
N THR A 140 15.34 0.76 15.92
CA THR A 140 15.23 2.19 15.59
C THR A 140 15.20 2.41 14.08
N ASP A 141 16.07 1.74 13.35
CA ASP A 141 16.22 1.92 11.90
C ASP A 141 14.98 1.44 11.13
N ILE A 142 14.39 0.31 11.53
CA ILE A 142 13.13 -0.17 10.93
C ILE A 142 12.00 0.84 11.19
N ARG A 143 11.91 1.42 12.39
CA ARG A 143 10.89 2.43 12.69
C ARG A 143 11.11 3.72 11.91
N LEU A 144 12.36 4.18 11.78
CA LEU A 144 12.71 5.33 10.95
C LEU A 144 12.35 5.06 9.48
N TYR A 145 12.74 3.89 8.96
CA TYR A 145 12.43 3.47 7.60
C TYR A 145 10.92 3.44 7.37
N LEU A 146 10.17 2.73 8.20
CA LEU A 146 8.73 2.61 8.03
C LEU A 146 8.01 3.95 8.17
N ARG A 147 8.50 4.83 9.03
CA ARG A 147 7.99 6.20 9.17
C ARG A 147 8.12 6.98 7.86
N ASP A 148 9.31 6.94 7.25
CA ASP A 148 9.59 7.63 5.98
C ASP A 148 8.72 7.02 4.84
N GLU A 149 8.54 5.71 4.81
CA GLU A 149 7.72 5.02 3.79
C GLU A 149 6.22 5.23 3.97
N ILE A 150 5.71 5.29 5.21
CA ILE A 150 4.30 5.66 5.46
C ILE A 150 4.03 7.06 4.92
N ASP A 151 4.92 8.01 5.16
CA ASP A 151 4.77 9.38 4.67
C ASP A 151 4.78 9.41 3.11
N ALA A 152 5.64 8.60 2.46
CA ALA A 152 5.68 8.46 1.00
C ALA A 152 4.42 7.77 0.43
N ILE A 153 3.92 6.72 1.08
CA ILE A 153 2.68 6.02 0.70
C ILE A 153 1.48 6.96 0.82
N ARG A 154 1.40 7.74 1.90
CA ARG A 154 0.34 8.74 2.09
C ARG A 154 0.38 9.83 1.01
N ALA A 155 1.57 10.21 0.56
CA ALA A 155 1.69 11.15 -0.56
C ALA A 155 1.10 10.58 -1.87
N GLU A 156 1.34 9.31 -2.18
CA GLU A 156 0.73 8.64 -3.34
C GLU A 156 -0.79 8.47 -3.17
N LEU A 157 -1.27 8.13 -1.95
CA LEU A 157 -2.70 8.12 -1.64
C LEU A 157 -3.34 9.49 -1.87
N LYS A 158 -2.73 10.56 -1.40
CA LYS A 158 -3.23 11.94 -1.60
C LYS A 158 -3.32 12.28 -3.08
N ARG A 159 -2.33 11.88 -3.89
CA ARG A 159 -2.38 12.03 -5.35
C ARG A 159 -3.57 11.30 -5.97
N LEU A 160 -3.79 10.02 -5.58
CA LEU A 160 -4.90 9.22 -6.08
C LEU A 160 -6.25 9.80 -5.64
N LEU A 161 -6.39 10.18 -4.37
CA LEU A 161 -7.59 10.83 -3.84
C LEU A 161 -7.92 12.12 -4.60
N THR A 162 -6.91 12.95 -4.89
CA THR A 162 -7.08 14.17 -5.69
C THR A 162 -7.56 13.83 -7.10
N GLY A 163 -6.94 12.86 -7.75
CA GLY A 163 -7.33 12.41 -9.09
C GLY A 163 -8.76 11.85 -9.15
N LEU A 164 -9.19 11.13 -8.11
CA LEU A 164 -10.57 10.63 -8.00
C LEU A 164 -11.57 11.78 -7.84
N ILE A 165 -11.26 12.78 -7.01
CA ILE A 165 -12.11 13.96 -6.81
C ILE A 165 -12.27 14.73 -8.12
N ASP A 166 -11.18 14.97 -8.84
CA ASP A 166 -11.20 15.73 -10.10
C ASP A 166 -11.98 14.98 -11.19
N LEU A 167 -11.82 13.67 -11.25
CA LEU A 167 -12.58 12.82 -12.18
C LEU A 167 -14.07 12.77 -11.78
N ALA A 168 -14.39 12.64 -10.49
CA ALA A 168 -15.76 12.61 -10.00
C ALA A 168 -16.50 13.93 -10.26
N GLU A 169 -15.81 15.07 -10.14
CA GLU A 169 -16.38 16.38 -10.45
C GLU A 169 -16.71 16.51 -11.94
N ARG A 170 -15.77 16.10 -12.81
CA ARG A 170 -15.95 16.11 -14.26
C ARG A 170 -17.07 15.21 -14.73
N GLU A 171 -17.28 14.08 -14.04
CA GLU A 171 -18.26 13.05 -14.40
C GLU A 171 -19.49 13.03 -13.48
N ALA A 172 -19.77 14.14 -12.80
CA ALA A 172 -20.88 14.25 -11.86
C ALA A 172 -22.26 14.00 -12.50
N ASP A 173 -22.39 14.31 -13.78
CA ASP A 173 -23.64 14.11 -14.55
C ASP A 173 -23.62 12.84 -15.43
N THR A 174 -22.51 12.13 -15.50
CA THR A 174 -22.39 10.94 -16.35
C THR A 174 -23.17 9.77 -15.75
N ILE A 175 -24.29 9.43 -16.34
CA ILE A 175 -25.16 8.34 -15.88
C ILE A 175 -24.58 6.98 -16.31
N MET A 176 -24.54 6.03 -15.38
CA MET A 176 -24.18 4.65 -15.59
C MET A 176 -25.12 3.71 -14.82
N PRO A 177 -25.22 2.43 -15.20
CA PRO A 177 -25.95 1.47 -14.38
C PRO A 177 -25.22 1.22 -13.06
N GLY A 178 -25.94 1.31 -11.95
CA GLY A 178 -25.51 0.77 -10.67
C GLY A 178 -25.82 -0.72 -10.63
N PHE A 179 -24.91 -1.51 -10.06
CA PHE A 179 -25.01 -2.96 -10.03
C PHE A 179 -25.13 -3.50 -8.61
N THR A 180 -26.00 -4.48 -8.43
CA THR A 180 -25.96 -5.45 -7.34
C THR A 180 -25.94 -6.84 -7.92
N HIS A 181 -25.15 -7.77 -7.40
CA HIS A 181 -24.99 -9.12 -7.97
C HIS A 181 -24.57 -9.12 -9.45
N LEU A 182 -23.86 -8.06 -9.92
CA LEU A 182 -23.57 -7.78 -11.33
C LEU A 182 -24.82 -7.67 -12.24
N GLN A 183 -26.00 -7.51 -11.65
CA GLN A 183 -27.24 -7.20 -12.37
C GLN A 183 -27.50 -5.70 -12.30
N THR A 184 -28.00 -5.11 -13.38
CA THR A 184 -28.47 -3.72 -13.38
C THR A 184 -29.52 -3.52 -12.29
N ALA A 185 -29.29 -2.56 -11.40
CA ALA A 185 -30.19 -2.29 -10.28
C ALA A 185 -30.87 -0.91 -10.45
N GLN A 186 -30.13 0.16 -10.24
CA GLN A 186 -30.63 1.54 -10.34
C GLN A 186 -29.60 2.42 -11.05
N PRO A 187 -30.02 3.51 -11.74
CA PRO A 187 -29.08 4.43 -12.34
C PRO A 187 -28.30 5.17 -11.23
N VAL A 188 -26.99 5.34 -11.45
CA VAL A 188 -26.11 6.17 -10.62
C VAL A 188 -25.32 7.11 -11.51
N THR A 189 -24.56 8.03 -10.98
CA THR A 189 -23.56 8.75 -11.79
C THR A 189 -22.17 8.14 -11.61
N PHE A 190 -21.34 8.24 -12.63
CA PHE A 190 -19.96 7.79 -12.57
C PHE A 190 -19.16 8.56 -11.51
N GLY A 191 -19.44 9.87 -11.37
CA GLY A 191 -18.88 10.69 -10.28
C GLY A 191 -19.25 10.16 -8.90
N HIS A 192 -20.50 9.73 -8.69
CA HIS A 192 -20.94 9.10 -7.44
C HIS A 192 -20.18 7.80 -7.15
N HIS A 193 -20.00 6.96 -8.16
CA HIS A 193 -19.25 5.70 -8.05
C HIS A 193 -17.78 5.94 -7.67
N LEU A 194 -17.13 6.90 -8.31
CA LEU A 194 -15.73 7.27 -8.02
C LEU A 194 -15.56 7.80 -6.59
N LEU A 195 -16.56 8.53 -6.07
CA LEU A 195 -16.55 8.97 -4.67
C LEU A 195 -16.70 7.80 -3.69
N ALA A 196 -17.27 6.67 -4.08
CA ALA A 196 -17.24 5.45 -3.25
C ALA A 196 -15.80 4.89 -3.14
N TRP A 197 -15.00 4.93 -4.21
CA TRP A 197 -13.57 4.59 -4.15
C TRP A 197 -12.81 5.57 -3.26
N PHE A 198 -13.10 6.88 -3.39
CA PHE A 198 -12.54 7.91 -2.51
C PHE A 198 -12.78 7.59 -1.03
N GLU A 199 -14.00 7.22 -0.63
CA GLU A 199 -14.34 6.90 0.76
C GLU A 199 -13.55 5.69 1.29
N ASN A 200 -13.29 4.67 0.45
CA ASN A 200 -12.47 3.54 0.83
C ASN A 200 -11.03 3.97 1.13
N LEU A 201 -10.41 4.70 0.20
CA LEU A 201 -9.01 5.11 0.31
C LEU A 201 -8.79 6.20 1.38
N LYS A 202 -9.80 7.06 1.63
CA LYS A 202 -9.72 8.05 2.71
C LYS A 202 -9.65 7.38 4.08
N ARG A 203 -10.42 6.30 4.30
CA ARG A 203 -10.28 5.49 5.53
C ARG A 203 -8.91 4.83 5.64
N ASP A 204 -8.27 4.49 4.51
CA ASP A 204 -6.92 3.94 4.51
C ASP A 204 -5.87 4.98 4.89
N ASP A 205 -6.00 6.23 4.42
CA ASP A 205 -5.14 7.35 4.83
C ASP A 205 -5.26 7.61 6.35
N GLU A 206 -6.47 7.56 6.89
CA GLU A 206 -6.72 7.71 8.33
C GLU A 206 -6.04 6.60 9.14
N ARG A 207 -6.12 5.33 8.69
CA ARG A 207 -5.39 4.20 9.32
C ARG A 207 -3.88 4.43 9.32
N LEU A 208 -3.31 4.85 8.19
CA LEU A 208 -1.88 5.15 8.10
C LEU A 208 -1.48 6.34 8.98
N THR A 209 -2.34 7.34 9.12
CA THR A 209 -2.13 8.48 10.01
C THR A 209 -2.03 8.04 11.48
N ASP A 210 -2.94 7.17 11.90
CA ASP A 210 -2.97 6.63 13.26
C ASP A 210 -1.78 5.70 13.52
N LEU A 211 -1.47 4.82 12.58
CA LEU A 211 -0.31 3.96 12.63
C LEU A 211 0.99 4.77 12.74
N ARG A 212 1.12 5.83 11.95
CA ARG A 212 2.30 6.70 11.92
C ARG A 212 2.68 7.21 13.32
N ARG A 213 1.70 7.53 14.17
CA ARG A 213 1.91 7.94 15.56
C ARG A 213 2.46 6.79 16.42
N ARG A 214 1.97 5.55 16.22
CA ARG A 214 2.45 4.38 16.98
C ARG A 214 3.85 3.95 16.55
N VAL A 215 4.19 4.07 15.28
CA VAL A 215 5.57 3.86 14.78
C VAL A 215 6.54 4.88 15.38
N ASN A 216 6.06 6.10 15.69
CA ASN A 216 6.90 7.24 16.08
C ASN A 216 7.31 7.21 17.55
N ARG A 217 7.73 6.03 18.06
CA ARG A 217 8.32 5.81 19.39
C ARG A 217 9.73 5.26 19.26
N MET A 218 10.70 5.92 19.92
CA MET A 218 12.12 5.62 19.76
C MET A 218 12.57 4.50 20.71
N PRO A 219 13.12 3.40 20.19
CA PRO A 219 13.71 2.33 21.02
C PRO A 219 15.17 2.57 21.40
N LEU A 220 15.93 3.42 20.68
CA LEU A 220 17.37 3.61 20.90
C LEU A 220 17.69 4.01 22.33
N GLY A 221 18.73 3.40 22.90
CA GLY A 221 19.11 3.50 24.30
C GLY A 221 18.55 2.37 25.18
N SER A 222 17.80 1.45 24.61
CA SER A 222 17.37 0.19 25.26
C SER A 222 18.48 -0.86 25.29
N ALA A 223 19.55 -0.64 24.56
CA ALA A 223 20.68 -1.54 24.37
C ALA A 223 20.21 -2.95 23.97
N ALA A 224 20.78 -4.03 24.54
CA ALA A 224 20.38 -5.39 24.18
C ALA A 224 18.94 -5.72 24.62
N LEU A 225 18.55 -5.34 25.85
CA LEU A 225 17.22 -5.53 26.44
C LEU A 225 17.04 -4.83 27.81
N ALA A 226 18.12 -4.45 28.49
CA ALA A 226 18.10 -3.98 29.87
C ALA A 226 18.52 -2.52 30.04
N GLY A 227 18.68 -1.79 28.95
CA GLY A 227 19.28 -0.44 28.97
C GLY A 227 20.80 -0.50 29.14
N THR A 228 21.40 0.61 29.53
CA THR A 228 22.83 0.76 29.67
C THR A 228 23.21 1.47 30.98
N THR A 229 24.42 1.23 31.47
CA THR A 229 24.98 1.91 32.66
C THR A 229 25.56 3.28 32.36
N TYR A 230 25.68 3.67 31.10
CA TYR A 230 26.10 4.99 30.68
C TYR A 230 25.02 6.05 30.97
N PRO A 231 25.39 7.29 31.31
CA PRO A 231 24.43 8.36 31.61
C PRO A 231 23.81 8.95 30.32
N ILE A 232 23.21 8.11 29.48
CA ILE A 232 22.60 8.54 28.24
C ILE A 232 21.34 9.37 28.50
N ASP A 233 21.04 10.31 27.59
CA ASP A 233 19.75 11.01 27.53
C ASP A 233 19.01 10.67 26.24
N ARG A 234 18.05 9.78 26.37
CA ARG A 234 17.21 9.31 25.24
C ARG A 234 16.32 10.40 24.64
N ARG A 235 16.04 11.49 25.39
CA ARG A 235 15.24 12.63 24.90
C ARG A 235 16.01 13.41 23.84
N ILE A 236 17.31 13.61 24.04
CA ILE A 236 18.18 14.25 23.05
C ILE A 236 18.16 13.47 21.74
N THR A 237 18.30 12.15 21.82
CA THR A 237 18.30 11.28 20.64
C THR A 237 16.94 11.28 19.94
N ALA A 238 15.84 11.24 20.69
CA ALA A 238 14.48 11.30 20.15
C ALA A 238 14.22 12.62 19.41
N GLU A 239 14.63 13.75 19.99
CA GLU A 239 14.52 15.07 19.36
C GLU A 239 15.29 15.14 18.04
N LEU A 240 16.57 14.70 18.04
CA LEU A 240 17.43 14.69 16.85
C LEU A 240 16.88 13.82 15.72
N LEU A 241 16.16 12.74 16.04
CA LEU A 241 15.56 11.82 15.10
C LEU A 241 14.09 12.15 14.77
N GLY A 242 13.50 13.16 15.44
CA GLY A 242 12.12 13.57 15.24
C GLY A 242 11.09 12.52 15.70
N PHE A 243 11.42 11.76 16.77
CA PHE A 243 10.45 10.91 17.44
C PHE A 243 9.62 11.70 18.45
N GLU A 244 8.32 11.42 18.52
CA GLU A 244 7.39 12.09 19.44
C GLU A 244 7.48 11.55 20.87
N ALA A 245 7.90 10.29 21.01
CA ALA A 245 8.01 9.63 22.29
C ALA A 245 9.18 8.61 22.31
N ILE A 246 9.60 8.23 23.50
CA ILE A 246 10.55 7.14 23.75
C ILE A 246 9.81 5.89 24.25
N SER A 247 10.33 4.70 23.93
CA SER A 247 9.82 3.44 24.49
C SER A 247 10.15 3.38 25.99
N GLU A 248 9.15 3.07 26.81
CA GLU A 248 9.26 3.12 28.28
C GLU A 248 9.84 1.85 28.90
N ASN A 249 9.83 0.74 28.16
CA ASN A 249 10.41 -0.53 28.61
C ASN A 249 11.46 -1.01 27.60
N SER A 250 12.70 -1.21 28.07
CA SER A 250 13.83 -1.56 27.21
C SER A 250 13.72 -2.97 26.59
N LEU A 251 13.08 -3.91 27.29
CA LEU A 251 12.91 -5.28 26.80
C LEU A 251 11.86 -5.33 25.71
N ASP A 252 10.73 -4.65 25.89
CA ASP A 252 9.69 -4.49 24.89
C ASP A 252 10.21 -3.73 23.64
N ALA A 253 10.99 -2.69 23.85
CA ALA A 253 11.50 -1.80 22.79
C ALA A 253 12.33 -2.54 21.71
N VAL A 254 13.03 -3.62 22.08
CA VAL A 254 13.83 -4.44 21.16
C VAL A 254 13.07 -5.66 20.63
N SER A 255 11.97 -6.02 21.30
CA SER A 255 11.11 -7.17 20.95
C SER A 255 9.99 -6.80 19.99
N ASP A 256 9.38 -5.64 20.18
CA ASP A 256 8.17 -5.20 19.48
C ASP A 256 8.33 -5.16 17.95
N ARG A 257 7.37 -5.80 17.27
CA ARG A 257 7.15 -5.76 15.82
C ARG A 257 5.69 -5.47 15.46
N ASP A 258 4.88 -5.07 16.45
CA ASP A 258 3.46 -4.73 16.23
C ASP A 258 3.31 -3.66 15.16
N PHE A 259 4.20 -2.68 15.13
CA PHE A 259 4.19 -1.62 14.11
C PHE A 259 4.36 -2.14 12.68
N ALA A 260 5.12 -3.21 12.47
CA ALA A 260 5.31 -3.84 11.15
C ALA A 260 4.08 -4.67 10.77
N ILE A 261 3.50 -5.40 11.73
CA ILE A 261 2.26 -6.18 11.56
C ILE A 261 1.10 -5.22 11.28
N GLU A 262 0.97 -4.15 12.03
CA GLU A 262 -0.08 -3.15 11.84
C GLU A 262 0.03 -2.46 10.47
N PHE A 263 1.25 -2.14 10.04
CA PHE A 263 1.48 -1.63 8.69
C PHE A 263 1.04 -2.60 7.61
N THR A 264 1.45 -3.86 7.69
CA THR A 264 1.07 -4.87 6.69
C THR A 264 -0.43 -5.19 6.71
N ALA A 265 -1.09 -5.06 7.87
CA ALA A 265 -2.55 -5.15 7.98
C ALA A 265 -3.23 -3.95 7.26
N ALA A 266 -2.77 -2.73 7.49
CA ALA A 266 -3.26 -1.54 6.78
C ALA A 266 -2.98 -1.64 5.27
N ALA A 267 -1.78 -2.07 4.88
CA ALA A 267 -1.37 -2.34 3.51
C ALA A 267 -2.27 -3.38 2.83
N SER A 268 -2.67 -4.42 3.57
CA SER A 268 -3.59 -5.45 3.08
C SER A 268 -4.97 -4.87 2.77
N LEU A 269 -5.49 -3.95 3.59
CA LEU A 269 -6.75 -3.25 3.33
C LEU A 269 -6.65 -2.36 2.09
N ILE A 270 -5.56 -1.60 1.93
CA ILE A 270 -5.31 -0.79 0.73
C ILE A 270 -5.32 -1.69 -0.52
N MET A 271 -4.56 -2.79 -0.50
CA MET A 271 -4.49 -3.71 -1.64
C MET A 271 -5.83 -4.40 -1.92
N MET A 272 -6.62 -4.70 -0.91
CA MET A 272 -7.98 -5.23 -1.07
C MET A 272 -8.89 -4.22 -1.77
N HIS A 273 -8.84 -2.94 -1.39
CA HIS A 273 -9.60 -1.88 -2.05
C HIS A 273 -9.15 -1.72 -3.51
N LEU A 274 -7.84 -1.62 -3.76
CA LEU A 274 -7.29 -1.54 -5.12
C LEU A 274 -7.63 -2.76 -5.97
N SER A 275 -7.69 -3.96 -5.37
CA SER A 275 -8.12 -5.19 -6.06
C SER A 275 -9.58 -5.12 -6.52
N ARG A 276 -10.47 -4.56 -5.71
CA ARG A 276 -11.88 -4.35 -6.09
C ARG A 276 -12.00 -3.32 -7.22
N PHE A 277 -11.29 -2.22 -7.14
CA PHE A 277 -11.26 -1.21 -8.20
C PHE A 277 -10.66 -1.76 -9.49
N SER A 278 -9.64 -2.60 -9.37
CA SER A 278 -9.05 -3.33 -10.49
C SER A 278 -10.07 -4.22 -11.19
N GLU A 279 -10.87 -4.96 -10.42
CA GLU A 279 -11.93 -5.83 -10.97
C GLU A 279 -12.95 -5.02 -11.77
N GLU A 280 -13.43 -3.90 -11.21
CA GLU A 280 -14.35 -3.02 -11.92
C GLU A 280 -13.73 -2.45 -13.20
N LEU A 281 -12.46 -2.01 -13.17
CA LEU A 281 -11.77 -1.51 -14.36
C LEU A 281 -11.58 -2.59 -15.44
N VAL A 282 -11.24 -3.82 -15.05
CA VAL A 282 -11.11 -4.96 -15.98
C VAL A 282 -12.44 -5.24 -16.65
N LEU A 283 -13.55 -5.30 -15.87
CA LEU A 283 -14.90 -5.47 -16.41
C LEU A 283 -15.26 -4.32 -17.34
N TRP A 284 -15.09 -3.08 -16.89
CA TRP A 284 -15.52 -1.89 -17.65
C TRP A 284 -14.70 -1.65 -18.92
N ALA A 285 -13.45 -2.08 -18.95
CA ALA A 285 -12.60 -1.99 -20.16
C ALA A 285 -12.88 -3.15 -21.16
N SER A 286 -13.59 -4.19 -20.75
CA SER A 286 -13.87 -5.35 -21.60
C SER A 286 -14.80 -5.01 -22.78
N ALA A 287 -14.75 -5.81 -23.84
CA ALA A 287 -15.63 -5.67 -25.00
C ALA A 287 -17.12 -5.82 -24.67
N GLN A 288 -17.45 -6.46 -23.55
CA GLN A 288 -18.83 -6.69 -23.10
C GLN A 288 -19.43 -5.46 -22.41
N PHE A 289 -18.62 -4.71 -21.64
CA PHE A 289 -19.06 -3.51 -20.93
C PHE A 289 -18.73 -2.22 -21.70
N GLN A 290 -17.48 -2.04 -22.09
CA GLN A 290 -16.99 -0.85 -22.81
C GLN A 290 -17.32 0.49 -22.12
N PHE A 291 -17.35 0.53 -20.79
CA PHE A 291 -17.70 1.74 -20.05
C PHE A 291 -16.53 2.73 -19.95
N VAL A 292 -15.30 2.21 -19.91
CA VAL A 292 -14.10 3.03 -19.87
C VAL A 292 -13.09 2.57 -20.91
N ASP A 293 -12.30 3.50 -21.42
CA ASP A 293 -11.09 3.20 -22.18
C ASP A 293 -9.86 3.59 -21.34
N LEU A 294 -8.95 2.64 -21.20
CA LEU A 294 -7.68 2.85 -20.54
C LEU A 294 -6.69 3.41 -21.58
N PRO A 295 -5.94 4.48 -21.27
CA PRO A 295 -4.89 4.97 -22.17
C PRO A 295 -3.87 3.88 -22.50
N ASP A 296 -3.36 3.85 -23.73
CA ASP A 296 -2.45 2.83 -24.25
C ASP A 296 -1.22 2.60 -23.37
N ARG A 297 -0.71 3.68 -22.76
CA ARG A 297 0.45 3.61 -21.86
C ARG A 297 0.24 2.79 -20.58
N PHE A 298 -1.01 2.39 -20.27
CA PHE A 298 -1.37 1.54 -19.14
C PHE A 298 -1.85 0.15 -19.58
N CYS A 299 -1.70 -0.17 -20.86
CA CYS A 299 -2.14 -1.40 -21.46
C CYS A 299 -1.00 -2.09 -22.20
N THR A 300 -1.14 -3.38 -22.47
CA THR A 300 -0.28 -4.09 -23.41
C THR A 300 -1.09 -4.69 -24.56
N GLY A 301 -0.38 -4.97 -25.65
CA GLY A 301 -0.94 -5.67 -26.80
C GLY A 301 -0.73 -7.18 -26.72
N SER A 302 -1.13 -7.87 -27.76
CA SER A 302 -0.84 -9.30 -27.96
C SER A 302 0.16 -9.47 -29.10
N SER A 303 1.11 -10.37 -28.92
CA SER A 303 2.10 -10.70 -29.98
C SER A 303 1.47 -11.42 -31.18
N ILE A 304 0.28 -12.01 -31.02
CA ILE A 304 -0.41 -12.78 -32.06
C ILE A 304 -1.75 -12.15 -32.48
N MET A 305 -2.36 -11.34 -31.63
CA MET A 305 -3.68 -10.71 -31.87
C MET A 305 -3.53 -9.19 -31.95
N PRO A 306 -3.38 -8.59 -33.14
CA PRO A 306 -3.05 -7.16 -33.27
C PRO A 306 -4.16 -6.21 -32.79
N GLN A 307 -5.39 -6.68 -32.67
CA GLN A 307 -6.55 -5.92 -32.18
C GLN A 307 -6.68 -5.93 -30.64
N LYS A 308 -5.92 -6.78 -29.93
CA LYS A 308 -6.10 -7.00 -28.50
C LYS A 308 -5.37 -5.95 -27.66
N LYS A 309 -6.09 -5.36 -26.73
CA LYS A 309 -5.59 -4.40 -25.73
C LYS A 309 -5.94 -4.92 -24.35
N ASN A 310 -4.92 -5.21 -23.54
CA ASN A 310 -5.08 -5.83 -22.23
C ASN A 310 -5.00 -4.79 -21.12
N PRO A 311 -5.86 -4.86 -20.08
CA PRO A 311 -5.81 -3.98 -18.93
C PRO A 311 -4.79 -4.48 -17.88
N ASP A 312 -3.49 -4.60 -18.26
CA ASP A 312 -2.48 -5.27 -17.45
C ASP A 312 -2.24 -4.61 -16.10
N VAL A 313 -2.32 -3.28 -16.02
CA VAL A 313 -2.09 -2.57 -14.75
C VAL A 313 -3.11 -2.97 -13.68
N PRO A 314 -4.44 -2.86 -13.92
CA PRO A 314 -5.41 -3.33 -12.92
C PRO A 314 -5.32 -4.84 -12.67
N GLU A 315 -5.10 -5.66 -13.69
CA GLU A 315 -4.95 -7.11 -13.50
C GLU A 315 -3.76 -7.43 -12.56
N LEU A 316 -2.61 -6.80 -12.80
CA LEU A 316 -1.42 -7.03 -11.98
C LEU A 316 -1.59 -6.53 -10.55
N VAL A 317 -2.22 -5.36 -10.34
CA VAL A 317 -2.51 -4.84 -9.00
C VAL A 317 -3.46 -5.77 -8.25
N ARG A 318 -4.50 -6.31 -8.92
CA ARG A 318 -5.38 -7.34 -8.37
C ARG A 318 -4.60 -8.58 -7.93
N GLY A 319 -3.68 -9.05 -8.76
CA GLY A 319 -2.83 -10.20 -8.45
C GLY A 319 -1.86 -9.96 -7.28
N LYS A 320 -1.29 -8.75 -7.19
CA LYS A 320 -0.33 -8.39 -6.13
C LYS A 320 -0.95 -8.32 -4.72
N SER A 321 -2.27 -8.24 -4.58
CA SER A 321 -2.95 -8.22 -3.29
C SER A 321 -2.63 -9.45 -2.44
N GLY A 322 -2.61 -10.64 -3.03
CA GLY A 322 -2.26 -11.89 -2.34
C GLY A 322 -0.83 -11.91 -1.78
N ARG A 323 0.10 -11.20 -2.43
CA ARG A 323 1.49 -11.08 -1.96
C ARG A 323 1.55 -10.33 -0.62
N VAL A 324 0.85 -9.21 -0.51
CA VAL A 324 0.81 -8.42 0.74
C VAL A 324 0.07 -9.15 1.85
N PHE A 325 -1.00 -9.90 1.53
CA PHE A 325 -1.69 -10.76 2.49
C PHE A 325 -0.76 -11.85 3.04
N GLY A 326 0.07 -12.45 2.16
CA GLY A 326 1.09 -13.42 2.56
C GLY A 326 2.11 -12.82 3.53
N HIS A 327 2.54 -11.59 3.32
CA HIS A 327 3.48 -10.89 4.21
C HIS A 327 2.89 -10.61 5.60
N LEU A 328 1.61 -10.25 5.69
CA LEU A 328 0.92 -10.12 6.97
C LEU A 328 0.92 -11.46 7.74
N MET A 329 0.61 -12.54 7.05
CA MET A 329 0.63 -13.88 7.66
C MET A 329 2.04 -14.31 8.06
N ALA A 330 3.07 -13.98 7.28
CA ALA A 330 4.46 -14.23 7.60
C ALA A 330 4.87 -13.54 8.91
N LEU A 331 4.59 -12.24 9.05
CA LEU A 331 4.93 -11.47 10.25
C LEU A 331 4.16 -11.94 11.51
N LEU A 332 2.88 -12.24 11.39
CA LEU A 332 2.10 -12.81 12.48
C LEU A 332 2.67 -14.17 12.92
N THR A 333 3.06 -15.01 11.97
CA THR A 333 3.65 -16.33 12.23
C THR A 333 5.03 -16.20 12.84
N LEU A 334 5.85 -15.26 12.38
CA LEU A 334 7.17 -14.94 12.92
C LEU A 334 7.11 -14.61 14.40
N MET A 335 6.20 -13.73 14.80
CA MET A 335 6.10 -13.26 16.19
C MET A 335 5.38 -14.26 17.11
N LYS A 336 4.57 -15.16 16.55
CA LYS A 336 3.83 -16.16 17.33
C LYS A 336 4.78 -17.12 18.04
N GLY A 337 4.75 -17.12 19.38
CA GLY A 337 5.52 -18.06 20.22
C GLY A 337 6.97 -17.65 20.45
N GLN A 338 7.45 -16.53 19.92
CA GLN A 338 8.75 -15.99 20.28
C GLN A 338 8.75 -15.53 21.76
N PRO A 339 9.81 -15.82 22.53
CA PRO A 339 10.01 -15.14 23.80
C PRO A 339 10.32 -13.67 23.61
N LEU A 340 10.09 -12.86 24.64
CA LEU A 340 10.40 -11.44 24.60
C LEU A 340 11.90 -11.17 24.39
N ALA A 341 12.28 -9.93 24.14
CA ALA A 341 13.57 -9.45 23.70
C ALA A 341 13.84 -9.79 22.23
N TYR A 342 15.09 -10.02 21.86
CA TYR A 342 15.49 -10.26 20.47
C TYR A 342 15.90 -11.73 20.26
N ASN A 343 15.39 -12.33 19.19
CA ASN A 343 15.83 -13.61 18.67
C ASN A 343 16.25 -13.43 17.20
N LYS A 344 17.13 -14.29 16.70
CA LYS A 344 17.61 -14.20 15.31
C LYS A 344 16.46 -14.31 14.30
N ASP A 345 15.34 -14.93 14.67
CA ASP A 345 14.07 -14.95 13.93
C ASP A 345 13.65 -13.56 13.46
N ASN A 346 13.87 -12.52 14.27
CA ASN A 346 13.52 -11.14 13.91
C ASN A 346 14.29 -10.59 12.70
N GLN A 347 15.26 -11.29 12.15
CA GLN A 347 15.85 -10.95 10.87
C GLN A 347 14.86 -11.08 9.72
N GLU A 348 13.94 -12.06 9.85
CA GLU A 348 12.90 -12.36 8.86
C GLU A 348 11.73 -11.34 8.85
N ASP A 349 11.77 -10.31 9.69
CA ASP A 349 10.76 -9.23 9.67
C ASP A 349 10.92 -8.27 8.48
N LYS A 350 12.14 -8.16 7.93
CA LYS A 350 12.51 -7.13 6.97
C LYS A 350 12.03 -7.40 5.55
N GLU A 351 12.29 -8.58 5.02
CA GLU A 351 11.93 -8.90 3.64
C GLU A 351 10.41 -8.81 3.40
N PRO A 352 9.54 -9.38 4.26
CA PRO A 352 8.10 -9.21 4.13
C PRO A 352 7.65 -7.74 4.24
N LEU A 353 8.25 -6.98 5.15
CA LEU A 353 7.93 -5.57 5.34
C LEU A 353 8.34 -4.73 4.12
N PHE A 354 9.56 -4.91 3.65
CA PHE A 354 10.11 -4.16 2.52
C PHE A 354 9.33 -4.45 1.23
N ASP A 355 9.02 -5.70 0.99
CA ASP A 355 8.24 -6.10 -0.19
C ASP A 355 6.79 -5.61 -0.14
N ALA A 356 6.16 -5.61 1.05
CA ALA A 356 4.84 -5.02 1.25
C ALA A 356 4.85 -3.51 0.96
N VAL A 357 5.86 -2.78 1.44
CA VAL A 357 6.06 -1.35 1.16
C VAL A 357 6.17 -1.10 -0.34
N ASP A 358 7.08 -1.80 -1.01
CA ASP A 358 7.33 -1.63 -2.45
C ASP A 358 6.07 -1.96 -3.28
N THR A 359 5.36 -3.02 -2.90
CA THR A 359 4.15 -3.47 -3.59
C THR A 359 3.01 -2.46 -3.46
N VAL A 360 2.74 -1.97 -2.25
CA VAL A 360 1.68 -0.97 -2.02
C VAL A 360 2.00 0.35 -2.70
N ARG A 361 3.22 0.84 -2.51
CA ARG A 361 3.65 2.13 -3.10
C ARG A 361 3.60 2.10 -4.62
N GLY A 362 4.11 1.02 -5.23
CA GLY A 362 4.06 0.83 -6.69
C GLY A 362 2.62 0.73 -7.22
N SER A 363 1.73 0.03 -6.50
CA SER A 363 0.32 -0.11 -6.87
C SER A 363 -0.45 1.21 -6.77
N LEU A 364 -0.24 1.96 -5.69
CA LEU A 364 -0.85 3.29 -5.51
C LEU A 364 -0.37 4.27 -6.58
N ARG A 365 0.93 4.31 -6.87
CA ARG A 365 1.48 5.14 -7.95
C ARG A 365 0.86 4.81 -9.28
N ALA A 366 0.74 3.53 -9.64
CA ALA A 366 0.11 3.11 -10.90
C ALA A 366 -1.34 3.59 -10.99
N PHE A 367 -2.11 3.49 -9.92
CA PHE A 367 -3.48 3.99 -9.86
C PHE A 367 -3.54 5.52 -9.89
N ALA A 368 -2.66 6.22 -9.16
CA ALA A 368 -2.61 7.68 -9.14
C ALA A 368 -2.29 8.28 -10.52
N ASP A 369 -1.52 7.57 -11.35
CA ASP A 369 -1.21 7.96 -12.72
C ASP A 369 -2.32 7.55 -13.71
N MET A 370 -2.98 6.42 -13.50
CA MET A 370 -3.97 5.84 -14.41
C MET A 370 -5.36 6.46 -14.25
N VAL A 371 -5.86 6.60 -13.02
CA VAL A 371 -7.25 7.01 -12.74
C VAL A 371 -7.60 8.38 -13.32
N PRO A 372 -6.78 9.44 -13.18
CA PRO A 372 -7.10 10.74 -13.79
C PRO A 372 -7.19 10.71 -15.33
N ALA A 373 -6.55 9.70 -15.93
CA ALA A 373 -6.45 9.54 -17.39
C ALA A 373 -7.53 8.62 -17.97
N LEU A 374 -8.41 8.05 -17.15
CA LEU A 374 -9.53 7.24 -17.59
C LEU A 374 -10.42 8.04 -18.55
N GLN A 375 -10.86 7.38 -19.63
CA GLN A 375 -11.76 7.95 -20.62
C GLN A 375 -13.13 7.24 -20.55
N PRO A 376 -14.12 7.83 -19.85
CA PRO A 376 -15.45 7.23 -19.74
C PRO A 376 -16.19 7.33 -21.08
N ARG A 377 -16.83 6.26 -21.48
CA ARG A 377 -17.68 6.17 -22.68
C ARG A 377 -19.12 6.43 -22.27
N ARG A 378 -19.45 7.71 -22.11
CA ARG A 378 -20.71 8.19 -21.52
C ARG A 378 -21.96 7.66 -22.22
N ASP A 379 -21.93 7.60 -23.55
CA ASP A 379 -23.08 7.09 -24.33
C ASP A 379 -23.29 5.60 -24.09
N VAL A 380 -22.22 4.82 -23.99
CA VAL A 380 -22.31 3.37 -23.71
C VAL A 380 -22.82 3.12 -22.30
N MET A 381 -22.31 3.85 -21.31
CA MET A 381 -22.80 3.79 -19.92
C MET A 381 -24.29 4.12 -19.84
N ARG A 382 -24.70 5.21 -20.50
CA ARG A 382 -26.09 5.66 -20.54
C ARG A 382 -27.01 4.63 -21.17
N GLU A 383 -26.61 4.09 -22.33
CA GLU A 383 -27.40 3.06 -23.03
C GLU A 383 -27.50 1.77 -22.18
N ALA A 384 -26.44 1.39 -21.47
CA ALA A 384 -26.49 0.26 -20.56
C ALA A 384 -27.43 0.51 -19.37
N ALA A 385 -27.49 1.76 -18.86
CA ALA A 385 -28.41 2.13 -17.78
C ALA A 385 -29.89 2.15 -18.20
N ARG A 386 -30.20 2.24 -19.51
CA ARG A 386 -31.58 2.13 -20.05
C ARG A 386 -32.10 0.69 -20.08
N ARG A 387 -31.19 -0.27 -19.94
CA ARG A 387 -31.57 -1.70 -20.02
C ARG A 387 -31.78 -2.24 -18.61
N GLY A 388 -32.77 -3.16 -18.50
CA GLY A 388 -32.98 -3.89 -17.25
C GLY A 388 -33.92 -3.21 -16.26
N PHE A 389 -34.80 -2.34 -16.75
CA PHE A 389 -35.85 -1.70 -15.95
C PHE A 389 -35.29 -0.93 -14.75
N ALA A 390 -34.20 -0.22 -14.93
CA ALA A 390 -33.46 0.45 -13.86
C ALA A 390 -34.28 1.49 -13.07
N THR A 391 -35.40 1.98 -13.64
CA THR A 391 -36.34 2.94 -13.03
C THR A 391 -37.57 2.28 -12.39
N ALA A 392 -37.62 0.94 -12.31
CA ALA A 392 -38.75 0.23 -11.73
C ALA A 392 -39.02 0.63 -10.26
N THR A 393 -37.98 0.83 -9.46
CA THR A 393 -38.13 1.34 -8.08
C THR A 393 -38.74 2.74 -8.05
N ASP A 394 -38.37 3.59 -9.01
CA ASP A 394 -38.91 4.96 -9.10
C ASP A 394 -40.41 4.95 -9.43
N LEU A 395 -40.87 4.00 -10.25
CA LEU A 395 -42.32 3.79 -10.50
C LEU A 395 -43.04 3.33 -9.23
N ALA A 396 -42.45 2.42 -8.46
CA ALA A 396 -43.04 1.99 -7.19
C ALA A 396 -43.15 3.15 -6.20
N ASP A 397 -42.09 3.95 -6.05
CA ASP A 397 -42.10 5.13 -5.20
C ASP A 397 -43.11 6.18 -5.67
N TYR A 398 -43.28 6.35 -6.98
CA TYR A 398 -44.30 7.22 -7.56
C TYR A 398 -45.72 6.77 -7.15
N LEU A 399 -46.02 5.49 -7.22
CA LEU A 399 -47.34 4.94 -6.80
C LEU A 399 -47.54 5.11 -5.28
N VAL A 400 -46.50 4.91 -4.47
CA VAL A 400 -46.55 5.11 -3.02
C VAL A 400 -46.84 6.56 -2.69
N LYS A 401 -46.19 7.52 -3.35
CA LYS A 401 -46.47 8.96 -3.15
C LYS A 401 -47.88 9.36 -3.53
N ARG A 402 -48.57 8.54 -4.32
CA ARG A 402 -49.99 8.68 -4.68
C ARG A 402 -50.94 7.90 -3.76
N GLY A 403 -50.43 7.36 -2.65
CA GLY A 403 -51.23 6.74 -1.59
C GLY A 403 -51.37 5.23 -1.67
N MET A 404 -50.69 4.57 -2.64
CA MET A 404 -50.66 3.10 -2.74
C MET A 404 -49.71 2.51 -1.66
N PRO A 405 -50.09 1.45 -0.93
CA PRO A 405 -49.17 0.74 -0.05
C PRO A 405 -47.97 0.20 -0.84
N PHE A 406 -46.77 0.23 -0.26
CA PHE A 406 -45.55 -0.15 -0.93
C PHE A 406 -45.57 -1.59 -1.54
N ARG A 407 -46.17 -2.55 -0.81
CA ARG A 407 -46.28 -3.94 -1.31
C ARG A 407 -47.16 -4.04 -2.54
N ASP A 408 -48.26 -3.31 -2.59
CA ASP A 408 -49.16 -3.26 -3.70
C ASP A 408 -48.51 -2.56 -4.92
N ALA A 409 -47.82 -1.45 -4.65
CA ALA A 409 -47.00 -0.76 -5.67
C ALA A 409 -45.94 -1.67 -6.27
N HIS A 410 -45.22 -2.45 -5.46
CA HIS A 410 -44.23 -3.41 -5.91
C HIS A 410 -44.85 -4.50 -6.80
N GLU A 411 -46.04 -5.02 -6.43
CA GLU A 411 -46.74 -6.02 -7.26
C GLU A 411 -47.17 -5.44 -8.61
N VAL A 412 -47.72 -4.21 -8.60
CA VAL A 412 -48.12 -3.48 -9.81
C VAL A 412 -46.91 -3.29 -10.74
N VAL A 413 -45.78 -2.82 -10.20
CA VAL A 413 -44.56 -2.61 -10.98
C VAL A 413 -44.00 -3.94 -11.49
N GLY A 414 -44.06 -5.00 -10.70
CA GLY A 414 -43.61 -6.33 -11.12
C GLY A 414 -44.42 -6.83 -12.35
N LYS A 415 -45.73 -6.57 -12.38
CA LYS A 415 -46.59 -6.89 -13.54
C LYS A 415 -46.23 -6.04 -14.76
N ALA A 416 -45.98 -4.74 -14.57
CA ALA A 416 -45.56 -3.84 -15.66
C ALA A 416 -44.21 -4.25 -16.22
N VAL A 417 -43.24 -4.62 -15.39
CA VAL A 417 -41.95 -5.18 -15.84
C VAL A 417 -42.12 -6.47 -16.59
N GLY A 418 -42.98 -7.37 -16.09
CA GLY A 418 -43.31 -8.64 -16.82
C GLY A 418 -43.88 -8.39 -18.22
N TYR A 419 -44.76 -7.41 -18.36
CA TYR A 419 -45.28 -6.99 -19.68
C TYR A 419 -44.16 -6.40 -20.55
N GLY A 420 -43.29 -5.55 -19.96
CA GLY A 420 -42.14 -4.99 -20.65
C GLY A 420 -41.21 -6.05 -21.22
N VAL A 421 -40.89 -7.08 -20.45
CA VAL A 421 -40.09 -8.23 -20.89
C VAL A 421 -40.74 -8.93 -22.09
N GLN A 422 -42.06 -9.15 -22.05
CA GLN A 422 -42.79 -9.82 -23.11
C GLN A 422 -42.91 -8.98 -24.40
N SER A 423 -43.07 -7.65 -24.24
CA SER A 423 -43.26 -6.73 -25.38
C SER A 423 -41.93 -6.16 -25.91
N GLY A 424 -40.80 -6.42 -25.25
CA GLY A 424 -39.49 -5.88 -25.60
C GLY A 424 -39.39 -4.37 -25.39
N LYS A 425 -40.16 -3.80 -24.43
CA LYS A 425 -40.18 -2.38 -24.08
C LYS A 425 -39.65 -2.17 -22.65
N ASP A 426 -38.83 -1.16 -22.44
CA ASP A 426 -38.57 -0.67 -21.08
C ASP A 426 -39.77 0.16 -20.54
N LEU A 427 -39.87 0.37 -19.23
CA LEU A 427 -40.98 1.15 -18.62
C LEU A 427 -41.11 2.54 -19.23
N ALA A 428 -39.97 3.19 -19.54
CA ALA A 428 -39.95 4.51 -20.18
C ALA A 428 -40.45 4.51 -21.64
N ASP A 429 -40.46 3.36 -22.31
CA ASP A 429 -40.90 3.20 -23.71
C ASP A 429 -42.38 2.83 -23.82
N MET A 430 -43.08 2.57 -22.70
CA MET A 430 -44.50 2.28 -22.67
C MET A 430 -45.32 3.56 -22.80
N SER A 431 -46.42 3.49 -23.52
CA SER A 431 -47.44 4.56 -23.54
C SER A 431 -48.14 4.69 -22.19
N LEU A 432 -48.72 5.84 -21.91
CA LEU A 432 -49.57 6.04 -20.71
C LEU A 432 -50.68 4.99 -20.63
N ALA A 433 -51.34 4.68 -21.74
CA ALA A 433 -52.39 3.68 -21.79
C ALA A 433 -51.91 2.26 -21.45
N GLU A 434 -50.66 1.90 -21.81
CA GLU A 434 -50.07 0.62 -21.41
C GLU A 434 -49.76 0.60 -19.92
N LEU A 435 -49.21 1.67 -19.37
CA LEU A 435 -48.91 1.78 -17.94
C LEU A 435 -50.19 1.79 -17.07
N GLN A 436 -51.23 2.45 -17.54
CA GLN A 436 -52.56 2.49 -16.88
C GLN A 436 -53.28 1.14 -16.83
N GLN A 437 -52.88 0.16 -17.60
CA GLN A 437 -53.42 -1.23 -17.48
C GLN A 437 -53.02 -1.84 -16.11
N PHE A 438 -51.98 -1.37 -15.48
CA PHE A 438 -51.49 -1.87 -14.18
C PHE A 438 -52.01 -1.07 -13.00
N SER A 439 -52.30 0.25 -13.18
CA SER A 439 -52.88 1.12 -12.17
C SER A 439 -53.45 2.40 -12.81
N ASP A 440 -54.69 2.72 -12.49
CA ASP A 440 -55.38 3.92 -12.93
C ASP A 440 -54.87 5.22 -12.28
N VAL A 441 -54.13 5.11 -11.18
CA VAL A 441 -53.47 6.27 -10.53
C VAL A 441 -52.27 6.78 -11.30
N ILE A 442 -51.80 6.07 -12.31
CA ILE A 442 -50.69 6.50 -13.15
C ILE A 442 -51.18 7.61 -14.09
N ALA A 443 -50.53 8.76 -14.05
CA ALA A 443 -50.82 9.89 -14.90
C ALA A 443 -49.58 10.32 -15.72
N ASP A 444 -49.77 11.28 -16.62
CA ASP A 444 -48.75 11.69 -17.61
C ASP A 444 -47.44 12.16 -16.99
N ASP A 445 -47.44 12.65 -15.76
CA ASP A 445 -46.24 13.05 -15.02
C ASP A 445 -45.29 11.87 -14.64
N VAL A 446 -45.72 10.61 -14.82
CA VAL A 446 -44.91 9.42 -14.59
C VAL A 446 -43.68 9.41 -15.51
N PHE A 447 -43.79 9.96 -16.72
CA PHE A 447 -42.67 9.97 -17.65
C PHE A 447 -41.49 10.79 -17.19
N ALA A 448 -41.70 11.82 -16.38
CA ALA A 448 -40.62 12.56 -15.74
C ALA A 448 -39.85 11.69 -14.74
N VAL A 449 -40.53 10.77 -14.06
CA VAL A 449 -39.96 9.85 -13.06
C VAL A 449 -39.20 8.70 -13.74
N LEU A 450 -39.70 8.23 -14.86
CA LEU A 450 -39.14 7.07 -15.59
C LEU A 450 -37.92 7.42 -16.44
N THR A 451 -37.50 8.69 -16.52
CA THR A 451 -36.23 9.04 -17.15
C THR A 451 -35.06 8.69 -16.26
N LEU A 452 -33.90 8.41 -16.84
CA LEU A 452 -32.67 8.19 -16.07
C LEU A 452 -32.29 9.43 -15.23
N GLU A 453 -32.48 10.62 -15.79
CA GLU A 453 -32.27 11.89 -15.10
C GLU A 453 -33.26 12.08 -13.95
N GLY A 454 -34.53 11.76 -14.15
CA GLY A 454 -35.54 11.82 -13.11
C GLY A 454 -35.19 10.93 -11.92
N SER A 455 -34.79 9.70 -12.23
CA SER A 455 -34.35 8.72 -11.22
C SER A 455 -33.14 9.23 -10.42
N VAL A 456 -32.08 9.64 -11.11
CA VAL A 456 -30.83 10.11 -10.46
C VAL A 456 -31.06 11.37 -9.66
N ASN A 457 -31.76 12.37 -10.23
CA ASN A 457 -32.03 13.68 -9.58
C ASN A 457 -32.96 13.57 -8.36
N ALA A 458 -33.89 12.61 -8.35
CA ALA A 458 -34.78 12.40 -7.22
C ALA A 458 -34.07 12.00 -5.91
N ARG A 459 -32.83 11.53 -6.00
CA ARG A 459 -32.01 11.15 -4.84
C ARG A 459 -31.12 12.30 -4.38
N ASP A 460 -31.77 13.45 -4.09
CA ASP A 460 -31.11 14.71 -3.70
C ASP A 460 -31.02 14.84 -2.17
N HIS A 461 -30.26 13.92 -1.56
CA HIS A 461 -29.91 13.95 -0.13
C HIS A 461 -28.42 13.64 0.04
N ILE A 462 -27.84 13.93 1.18
CA ILE A 462 -26.42 13.62 1.46
C ILE A 462 -26.18 12.13 1.24
N GLY A 463 -25.23 11.80 0.37
CA GLY A 463 -24.93 10.41 -0.03
C GLY A 463 -25.79 9.89 -1.19
N GLY A 464 -26.73 10.68 -1.70
CA GLY A 464 -27.53 10.34 -2.87
C GLY A 464 -26.79 10.58 -4.19
N THR A 465 -27.39 10.11 -5.28
CA THR A 465 -26.78 10.08 -6.61
C THR A 465 -27.00 11.35 -7.44
N ALA A 466 -27.81 12.30 -6.96
CA ALA A 466 -28.08 13.53 -7.71
C ALA A 466 -26.77 14.30 -8.01
N PRO A 467 -26.57 14.78 -9.24
CA PRO A 467 -25.36 15.54 -9.58
C PRO A 467 -25.04 16.69 -8.64
N ALA A 468 -26.05 17.37 -8.11
CA ALA A 468 -25.89 18.42 -7.11
C ALA A 468 -25.24 17.87 -5.82
N GLN A 469 -25.64 16.68 -5.36
CA GLN A 469 -25.08 16.02 -4.19
C GLN A 469 -23.66 15.50 -4.46
N VAL A 470 -23.39 15.01 -5.69
CA VAL A 470 -22.04 14.61 -6.11
C VAL A 470 -21.08 15.81 -6.06
N ARG A 471 -21.47 16.95 -6.60
CA ARG A 471 -20.67 18.19 -6.54
C ARG A 471 -20.46 18.67 -5.11
N ALA A 472 -21.50 18.62 -4.28
CA ALA A 472 -21.37 18.96 -2.87
C ALA A 472 -20.45 17.98 -2.11
N ALA A 473 -20.48 16.68 -2.47
CA ALA A 473 -19.58 15.68 -1.91
C ALA A 473 -18.12 15.89 -2.37
N VAL A 474 -17.90 16.31 -3.61
CA VAL A 474 -16.59 16.71 -4.13
C VAL A 474 -15.97 17.83 -3.30
N LEU A 475 -16.75 18.88 -2.99
CA LEU A 475 -16.26 19.98 -2.14
C LEU A 475 -15.84 19.49 -0.76
N ARG A 476 -16.72 18.70 -0.09
CA ARG A 476 -16.38 18.09 1.21
C ARG A 476 -15.15 17.16 1.13
N ALA A 477 -15.00 16.44 0.04
CA ALA A 477 -13.84 15.56 -0.17
C ALA A 477 -12.53 16.35 -0.29
N ARG A 478 -12.55 17.50 -0.99
CA ARG A 478 -11.39 18.40 -1.08
C ARG A 478 -10.97 18.92 0.29
N ASP A 479 -11.92 19.35 1.13
CA ASP A 479 -11.64 19.81 2.48
C ASP A 479 -11.00 18.72 3.36
N ARG A 480 -11.39 17.47 3.16
CA ARG A 480 -10.87 16.32 3.94
C ARG A 480 -9.45 15.88 3.55
N ILE A 481 -8.92 16.35 2.43
CA ILE A 481 -7.55 16.04 1.96
C ILE A 481 -6.63 17.27 1.91
N ALA A 482 -7.17 18.46 2.22
CA ALA A 482 -6.40 19.69 2.34
C ALA A 482 -5.42 19.59 3.53
#